data_129c730294d27315002c4a48514ac1a2
#
_entry.id   129c730294d27315002c4a48514ac1a2
#
_cell.length_a   1.000
_cell.length_b   1.000
_cell.length_c   1.000
_cell.angle_alpha   90.00
_cell.angle_beta   90.00
_cell.angle_gamma   90.00
#
_symmetry.space_group_name_H-M   'P 1'
#
loop_
_entity.id
_entity.type
_entity.pdbx_description
1 polymer ?
#
loop_
_entity_poly.entity_id
_entity_poly.type
_entity_poly.pdbx_seq_one_letter_code
_entity_poly.pdbx_strand_id
1 'polypeptide(L)'
;MGRILSCPQCRKDGLLRSHPQSPREHFASFLFVAPFRCPSCSHRFLASHLWLDHSTHPIDRREHLRIPVRLYLSFSGGKVRGEGTVLDLSMGGCVIKSETQVHPNDIFYLQLSLDASEPPLEVAAMVHSLSARGIAFKFLRAAQENKRLLAFVQAQTPDHQDKSSRNAGVAT
;
A
#
# COMPACT_ATOMS: atom_id res chain seq x y z
N MET A 1 -5.24 -12.14 31.09
CA MET A 1 -4.05 -12.12 30.22
C MET A 1 -4.54 -12.22 28.78
N GLY A 2 -4.55 -11.08 28.04
CA GLY A 2 -4.92 -11.05 26.63
C GLY A 2 -3.87 -11.77 25.79
N ARG A 3 -4.31 -12.64 24.86
CA ARG A 3 -3.38 -13.27 23.92
C ARG A 3 -2.95 -12.23 22.88
N ILE A 4 -1.65 -12.02 22.74
CA ILE A 4 -1.07 -11.24 21.66
C ILE A 4 -1.19 -12.07 20.39
N LEU A 5 -1.87 -11.52 19.37
CA LEU A 5 -2.01 -12.16 18.07
C LEU A 5 -0.76 -11.83 17.22
N SER A 6 -0.08 -12.85 16.72
CA SER A 6 1.06 -12.71 15.81
C SER A 6 0.73 -13.21 14.42
N CYS A 7 1.41 -12.67 13.41
CA CYS A 7 1.21 -13.06 12.02
C CYS A 7 1.63 -14.52 11.79
N PRO A 8 0.77 -15.39 11.21
CA PRO A 8 1.12 -16.79 10.96
C PRO A 8 2.25 -16.95 9.94
N GLN A 9 2.48 -15.97 9.08
CA GLN A 9 3.51 -16.01 8.03
C GLN A 9 4.88 -15.51 8.51
N CYS A 10 4.94 -14.32 9.16
CA CYS A 10 6.21 -13.70 9.57
C CYS A 10 6.41 -13.64 11.08
N ARG A 11 5.44 -14.08 11.89
CA ARG A 11 5.44 -14.14 13.36
C ARG A 11 5.61 -12.79 14.05
N LYS A 12 5.47 -11.67 13.32
CA LYS A 12 5.51 -10.32 13.92
C LYS A 12 4.15 -9.96 14.51
N ASP A 13 4.18 -9.19 15.58
CA ASP A 13 3.03 -8.62 16.27
C ASP A 13 2.61 -7.28 15.62
N GLY A 14 1.60 -6.59 16.19
CA GLY A 14 1.17 -5.29 15.68
C GLY A 14 0.23 -5.40 14.47
N LEU A 15 -0.60 -6.43 14.44
CA LEU A 15 -1.57 -6.68 13.37
C LEU A 15 -2.63 -5.61 13.33
N LEU A 16 -3.07 -5.28 12.12
CA LEU A 16 -4.16 -4.36 11.86
C LEU A 16 -5.44 -5.14 11.56
N ARG A 17 -6.55 -4.75 12.19
CA ARG A 17 -7.85 -5.30 11.83
C ARG A 17 -8.30 -4.68 10.51
N SER A 18 -8.68 -5.52 9.55
CA SER A 18 -9.16 -5.10 8.23
C SER A 18 -10.68 -5.18 8.12
N HIS A 19 -11.26 -4.44 7.18
CA HIS A 19 -12.66 -4.61 6.83
C HIS A 19 -12.87 -5.92 6.05
N PRO A 20 -14.03 -6.61 6.25
CA PRO A 20 -14.41 -7.73 5.41
C PRO A 20 -14.54 -7.31 3.94
N GLN A 21 -13.90 -8.05 3.02
CA GLN A 21 -13.90 -7.77 1.58
C GLN A 21 -14.66 -8.84 0.78
N SER A 22 -14.91 -10.01 1.39
CA SER A 22 -15.62 -11.09 0.74
C SER A 22 -16.88 -11.50 1.51
N PRO A 23 -17.90 -12.10 0.86
CA PRO A 23 -19.08 -12.63 1.53
C PRO A 23 -18.74 -13.64 2.63
N ARG A 24 -17.67 -14.44 2.44
CA ARG A 24 -17.17 -15.40 3.44
C ARG A 24 -16.65 -14.71 4.69
N GLU A 25 -15.98 -13.59 4.56
CA GLU A 25 -15.48 -12.80 5.68
C GLU A 25 -16.62 -12.09 6.43
N HIS A 26 -17.65 -11.64 5.71
CA HIS A 26 -18.87 -11.12 6.33
C HIS A 26 -19.56 -12.20 7.16
N PHE A 27 -19.70 -13.41 6.63
CA PHE A 27 -20.27 -14.52 7.37
C PHE A 27 -19.42 -14.91 8.59
N ALA A 28 -18.09 -14.96 8.43
CA ALA A 28 -17.16 -15.23 9.53
C ALA A 28 -17.26 -14.20 10.66
N SER A 29 -17.62 -12.96 10.35
CA SER A 29 -17.83 -11.91 11.37
C SER A 29 -18.96 -12.24 12.34
N PHE A 30 -19.98 -12.96 11.91
CA PHE A 30 -21.05 -13.47 12.81
C PHE A 30 -20.54 -14.56 13.77
N LEU A 31 -19.45 -15.25 13.42
CA LEU A 31 -18.80 -16.27 14.23
C LEU A 31 -17.67 -15.72 15.08
N PHE A 32 -17.65 -14.41 15.37
CA PHE A 32 -16.61 -13.73 16.13
C PHE A 32 -15.19 -13.87 15.52
N VAL A 33 -15.13 -14.02 14.20
CA VAL A 33 -13.89 -14.09 13.45
C VAL A 33 -13.73 -12.82 12.61
N ALA A 34 -12.61 -12.14 12.73
CA ALA A 34 -12.34 -10.91 11.99
C ALA A 34 -11.12 -11.09 11.07
N PRO A 35 -11.08 -10.38 9.93
CA PRO A 35 -9.91 -10.34 9.09
C PRO A 35 -8.85 -9.44 9.71
N PHE A 36 -7.62 -9.94 9.74
CA PHE A 36 -6.43 -9.22 10.15
C PHE A 36 -5.42 -9.13 9.02
N ARG A 37 -4.61 -8.08 9.03
CA ARG A 37 -3.54 -7.86 8.08
C ARG A 37 -2.25 -7.53 8.80
N CYS A 38 -1.17 -8.17 8.39
CA CYS A 38 0.15 -7.88 8.88
C CYS A 38 0.74 -6.65 8.15
N PRO A 39 1.17 -5.59 8.84
CA PRO A 39 1.82 -4.44 8.21
C PRO A 39 3.19 -4.79 7.63
N SER A 40 3.86 -5.82 8.16
CA SER A 40 5.21 -6.20 7.74
C SER A 40 5.25 -7.05 6.46
N CYS A 41 4.35 -8.05 6.32
CA CYS A 41 4.38 -8.95 5.15
C CYS A 41 3.09 -8.88 4.31
N SER A 42 2.18 -7.96 4.64
CA SER A 42 0.87 -7.79 3.99
C SER A 42 -0.04 -9.03 4.00
N HIS A 43 0.38 -10.10 4.70
CA HIS A 43 -0.42 -11.33 4.82
C HIS A 43 -1.75 -11.03 5.50
N ARG A 44 -2.83 -11.50 4.85
CA ARG A 44 -4.20 -11.35 5.34
C ARG A 44 -4.72 -12.72 5.78
N PHE A 45 -5.31 -12.78 6.97
CA PHE A 45 -5.84 -14.01 7.55
C PHE A 45 -7.02 -13.71 8.48
N LEU A 46 -7.78 -14.75 8.80
CA LEU A 46 -8.91 -14.69 9.72
C LEU A 46 -8.47 -15.17 11.10
N ALA A 47 -8.86 -14.43 12.14
CA ALA A 47 -8.62 -14.84 13.52
C ALA A 47 -9.82 -14.49 14.41
N SER A 48 -10.03 -15.28 15.46
CA SER A 48 -11.06 -15.00 16.47
C SER A 48 -10.68 -13.76 17.28
N HIS A 49 -11.64 -12.85 17.48
CA HIS A 49 -11.44 -11.63 18.26
C HIS A 49 -12.09 -11.68 19.65
N LEU A 50 -12.65 -12.81 20.06
CA LEU A 50 -13.31 -12.98 21.36
C LEU A 50 -12.40 -12.70 22.56
N TRP A 51 -11.09 -12.89 22.39
CA TRP A 51 -10.10 -12.75 23.46
C TRP A 51 -9.08 -11.64 23.19
N LEU A 52 -9.30 -10.84 22.14
CA LEU A 52 -8.43 -9.74 21.74
C LEU A 52 -8.93 -8.44 22.33
N ASP A 53 -8.05 -7.69 22.96
CA ASP A 53 -8.34 -6.35 23.42
C ASP A 53 -8.50 -5.43 22.21
N HIS A 54 -9.69 -4.85 22.05
CA HIS A 54 -10.03 -3.97 20.92
C HIS A 54 -9.16 -2.70 20.85
N SER A 55 -8.53 -2.32 21.95
CA SER A 55 -7.65 -1.15 22.02
C SER A 55 -6.29 -1.39 21.36
N THR A 56 -5.85 -2.63 21.20
CA THR A 56 -4.52 -2.98 20.69
C THR A 56 -4.45 -3.18 19.19
N HIS A 57 -5.60 -3.29 18.50
CA HIS A 57 -5.65 -3.54 17.06
C HIS A 57 -6.45 -2.45 16.33
N PRO A 58 -5.82 -1.35 15.89
CA PRO A 58 -6.49 -0.32 15.14
C PRO A 58 -7.04 -0.86 13.83
N ILE A 59 -8.21 -0.38 13.43
CA ILE A 59 -8.84 -0.77 12.16
C ILE A 59 -8.09 -0.10 11.01
N ASP A 60 -7.45 -0.90 10.18
CA ASP A 60 -6.90 -0.42 8.91
C ASP A 60 -8.01 -0.36 7.85
N ARG A 61 -8.38 0.85 7.50
CA ARG A 61 -9.36 1.12 6.43
C ARG A 61 -8.74 1.05 5.03
N ARG A 62 -7.42 0.87 4.94
CA ARG A 62 -6.68 0.87 3.68
C ARG A 62 -6.67 -0.52 3.08
N GLU A 63 -6.99 -0.60 1.81
CA GLU A 63 -6.93 -1.86 1.05
C GLU A 63 -5.49 -2.29 0.78
N HIS A 64 -4.58 -1.33 0.59
CA HIS A 64 -3.19 -1.55 0.25
C HIS A 64 -2.23 -0.88 1.22
N LEU A 65 -1.12 -1.58 1.53
CA LEU A 65 0.00 -1.01 2.27
C LEU A 65 0.58 0.18 1.50
N ARG A 66 0.87 1.27 2.21
CA ARG A 66 1.56 2.44 1.67
C ARG A 66 2.98 2.48 2.17
N ILE A 67 3.90 2.66 1.25
CA ILE A 67 5.33 2.82 1.54
C ILE A 67 5.73 4.29 1.33
N PRO A 68 6.48 4.89 2.26
CA PRO A 68 7.06 6.21 2.03
C PRO A 68 8.16 6.09 0.97
N VAL A 69 8.10 6.94 -0.04
CA VAL A 69 9.09 6.97 -1.13
C VAL A 69 9.38 8.40 -1.54
N ARG A 70 10.46 8.59 -2.30
CA ARG A 70 10.75 9.84 -3.01
C ARG A 70 11.10 9.51 -4.46
N LEU A 71 10.11 9.56 -5.32
CA LEU A 71 10.25 9.24 -6.74
C LEU A 71 9.79 10.43 -7.57
N TYR A 72 10.42 10.63 -8.72
CA TYR A 72 9.93 11.57 -9.71
C TYR A 72 8.71 10.99 -10.43
N LEU A 73 7.74 11.85 -10.68
CA LEU A 73 6.53 11.53 -11.42
C LEU A 73 6.16 12.70 -12.32
N SER A 74 5.87 12.41 -13.59
CA SER A 74 5.15 13.33 -14.48
C SER A 74 3.74 12.81 -14.75
N PHE A 75 2.82 13.71 -15.06
CA PHE A 75 1.45 13.34 -15.36
C PHE A 75 0.86 14.22 -16.47
N SER A 76 -0.04 13.64 -17.25
CA SER A 76 -0.72 14.35 -18.32
C SER A 76 -2.16 13.86 -18.47
N GLY A 77 -3.09 14.78 -18.73
CA GLY A 77 -4.49 14.48 -18.98
C GLY A 77 -5.21 15.69 -19.56
N GLY A 78 -5.91 15.51 -20.67
CA GLY A 78 -6.54 16.61 -21.39
C GLY A 78 -5.53 17.70 -21.81
N LYS A 79 -5.72 18.91 -21.31
CA LYS A 79 -4.79 20.05 -21.55
C LYS A 79 -3.78 20.26 -20.41
N VAL A 80 -3.91 19.51 -19.31
CA VAL A 80 -3.07 19.67 -18.12
C VAL A 80 -1.88 18.72 -18.21
N ARG A 81 -0.70 19.27 -17.95
CA ARG A 81 0.54 18.52 -17.75
C ARG A 81 1.21 19.02 -16.49
N GLY A 82 1.80 18.13 -15.74
CA GLY A 82 2.49 18.48 -14.51
C GLY A 82 3.50 17.43 -14.11
N GLU A 83 4.25 17.80 -13.09
CA GLU A 83 5.24 16.92 -12.49
C GLU A 83 5.22 17.08 -10.98
N GLY A 84 5.84 16.15 -10.28
CA GLY A 84 5.90 16.19 -8.82
C GLY A 84 6.76 15.09 -8.23
N THR A 85 6.83 15.13 -6.92
CA THR A 85 7.52 14.11 -6.12
C THR A 85 6.51 13.23 -5.43
N VAL A 86 6.59 11.93 -5.63
CA VAL A 86 5.79 10.92 -4.91
C VAL A 86 6.27 10.87 -3.46
N LEU A 87 5.35 11.03 -2.52
CA LEU A 87 5.61 11.01 -1.08
C LEU A 87 5.28 9.66 -0.44
N ASP A 88 4.22 9.03 -0.94
CA ASP A 88 3.88 7.65 -0.59
C ASP A 88 3.27 6.92 -1.80
N LEU A 89 3.47 5.61 -1.84
CA LEU A 89 3.06 4.74 -2.93
C LEU A 89 2.44 3.46 -2.38
N SER A 90 1.42 2.97 -3.06
CA SER A 90 0.79 1.66 -2.81
C SER A 90 0.28 1.05 -4.10
N MET A 91 -0.18 -0.19 -4.06
CA MET A 91 -0.84 -0.81 -5.22
C MET A 91 -2.12 -0.10 -5.66
N GLY A 92 -2.78 0.64 -4.76
CA GLY A 92 -4.03 1.36 -5.05
C GLY A 92 -3.87 2.82 -5.46
N GLY A 93 -2.67 3.41 -5.33
CA GLY A 93 -2.46 4.83 -5.62
C GLY A 93 -1.22 5.42 -4.99
N CYS A 94 -1.06 6.72 -5.18
CA CYS A 94 0.06 7.48 -4.61
C CYS A 94 -0.39 8.85 -4.12
N VAL A 95 0.44 9.48 -3.28
CA VAL A 95 0.34 10.90 -2.94
C VAL A 95 1.56 11.61 -3.48
N ILE A 96 1.34 12.71 -4.18
CA ILE A 96 2.43 13.52 -4.75
C ILE A 96 2.41 14.95 -4.21
N LYS A 97 3.57 15.55 -4.12
CA LYS A 97 3.72 16.99 -3.98
C LYS A 97 3.94 17.60 -5.36
N SER A 98 3.04 18.46 -5.79
CA SER A 98 3.08 19.19 -7.06
C SER A 98 2.43 20.55 -6.89
N GLU A 99 2.86 21.51 -7.69
CA GLU A 99 2.27 22.85 -7.74
C GLU A 99 1.21 22.97 -8.84
N THR A 100 1.05 21.94 -9.66
CA THR A 100 0.07 21.93 -10.74
C THR A 100 -1.35 21.88 -10.19
N GLN A 101 -2.20 22.77 -10.66
CA GLN A 101 -3.61 22.79 -10.28
C GLN A 101 -4.36 21.67 -10.99
N VAL A 102 -5.04 20.86 -10.22
CA VAL A 102 -5.90 19.76 -10.68
C VAL A 102 -7.19 19.73 -9.86
N HIS A 103 -8.22 19.05 -10.36
CA HIS A 103 -9.50 18.94 -9.67
C HIS A 103 -9.77 17.49 -9.27
N PRO A 104 -10.52 17.25 -8.19
CA PRO A 104 -11.00 15.92 -7.85
C PRO A 104 -11.77 15.30 -9.02
N ASN A 105 -11.57 14.00 -9.24
CA ASN A 105 -12.09 13.18 -10.33
C ASN A 105 -11.46 13.41 -11.71
N ASP A 106 -10.52 14.35 -11.86
CA ASP A 106 -9.71 14.42 -13.09
C ASP A 106 -8.93 13.13 -13.31
N ILE A 107 -8.83 12.68 -14.56
CA ILE A 107 -8.10 11.47 -14.95
C ILE A 107 -6.81 11.87 -15.65
N PHE A 108 -5.70 11.27 -15.21
CA PHE A 108 -4.37 11.48 -15.76
C PHE A 108 -3.66 10.17 -16.05
N TYR A 109 -2.77 10.20 -17.03
CA TYR A 109 -1.73 9.20 -17.22
C TYR A 109 -0.50 9.64 -16.45
N LEU A 110 -0.07 8.82 -15.50
CA LEU A 110 1.08 9.06 -14.66
C LEU A 110 2.27 8.26 -15.19
N GLN A 111 3.44 8.87 -15.22
CA GLN A 111 4.71 8.23 -15.54
C GLN A 111 5.57 8.24 -14.27
N LEU A 112 5.68 7.09 -13.61
CA LEU A 112 6.46 6.92 -12.38
C LEU A 112 7.85 6.37 -12.70
N SER A 113 8.90 7.08 -12.32
CA SER A 113 10.28 6.62 -12.39
C SER A 113 10.58 5.76 -11.16
N LEU A 114 10.36 4.44 -11.26
CA LEU A 114 10.62 3.50 -10.16
C LEU A 114 12.10 3.21 -10.01
N ASP A 115 12.82 3.15 -11.14
CA ASP A 115 14.25 2.92 -11.23
C ASP A 115 14.83 3.81 -12.35
N ALA A 116 16.04 4.34 -12.15
CA ALA A 116 16.73 5.17 -13.15
C ALA A 116 17.18 4.39 -14.40
N SER A 117 17.35 3.07 -14.29
CA SER A 117 17.79 2.19 -15.37
C SER A 117 16.63 1.67 -16.24
N GLU A 118 15.41 1.81 -15.79
CA GLU A 118 14.22 1.30 -16.49
C GLU A 118 13.32 2.43 -17.01
N PRO A 119 12.56 2.17 -18.09
CA PRO A 119 11.59 3.16 -18.58
C PRO A 119 10.52 3.45 -17.51
N PRO A 120 9.99 4.68 -17.45
CA PRO A 120 8.95 5.04 -16.51
C PRO A 120 7.74 4.08 -16.58
N LEU A 121 7.16 3.80 -15.44
CA LEU A 121 5.93 3.02 -15.38
C LEU A 121 4.74 3.92 -15.69
N GLU A 122 3.99 3.59 -16.73
CA GLU A 122 2.77 4.31 -17.09
C GLU A 122 1.56 3.70 -16.42
N VAL A 123 0.78 4.53 -15.72
CA VAL A 123 -0.46 4.12 -15.05
C VAL A 123 -1.53 5.19 -15.22
N ALA A 124 -2.76 4.77 -15.50
CA ALA A 124 -3.91 5.66 -15.48
C ALA A 124 -4.40 5.81 -14.03
N ALA A 125 -4.68 7.05 -13.64
CA ALA A 125 -5.11 7.37 -12.29
C ALA A 125 -6.11 8.52 -12.26
N MET A 126 -6.94 8.55 -11.24
CA MET A 126 -7.91 9.60 -10.97
C MET A 126 -7.47 10.38 -9.75
N VAL A 127 -7.61 11.70 -9.77
CA VAL A 127 -7.44 12.54 -8.60
C VAL A 127 -8.54 12.20 -7.58
N HIS A 128 -8.12 11.62 -6.46
CA HIS A 128 -9.05 11.21 -5.40
C HIS A 128 -9.34 12.36 -4.42
N SER A 129 -8.31 13.09 -4.01
CA SER A 129 -8.45 14.21 -3.08
C SER A 129 -7.24 15.14 -3.13
N LEU A 130 -7.47 16.37 -2.69
CA LEU A 130 -6.45 17.41 -2.51
C LEU A 130 -6.33 17.71 -1.02
N SER A 131 -5.12 17.88 -0.52
CA SER A 131 -4.85 18.20 0.88
C SER A 131 -3.58 19.02 1.02
N ALA A 132 -3.31 19.56 2.21
CA ALA A 132 -2.04 20.23 2.51
C ALA A 132 -0.82 19.30 2.31
N ARG A 133 -1.00 17.99 2.36
CA ARG A 133 0.04 17.00 2.10
C ARG A 133 0.34 16.83 0.60
N GLY A 134 -0.60 17.17 -0.27
CA GLY A 134 -0.46 17.07 -1.72
C GLY A 134 -1.69 16.49 -2.41
N ILE A 135 -1.50 16.04 -3.64
CA ILE A 135 -2.51 15.46 -4.52
C ILE A 135 -2.51 13.94 -4.33
N ALA A 136 -3.65 13.38 -3.95
CA ALA A 136 -3.82 11.93 -3.85
C ALA A 136 -4.41 11.38 -5.14
N PHE A 137 -3.70 10.47 -5.80
CA PHE A 137 -4.15 9.74 -6.96
C PHE A 137 -4.60 8.32 -6.58
N LYS A 138 -5.73 7.89 -7.13
CA LYS A 138 -6.19 6.51 -7.09
C LYS A 138 -5.93 5.86 -8.44
N PHE A 139 -5.14 4.77 -8.46
CA PHE A 139 -4.86 4.04 -9.68
C PHE A 139 -6.10 3.33 -10.22
N LEU A 140 -6.27 3.35 -11.54
CA LEU A 140 -7.29 2.57 -12.20
C LEU A 140 -6.88 1.09 -12.26
N ARG A 141 -7.85 0.21 -12.48
CA ARG A 141 -7.72 -1.24 -12.29
C ARG A 141 -6.48 -1.88 -12.95
N ALA A 142 -6.17 -1.49 -14.18
CA ALA A 142 -5.01 -2.03 -14.90
C ALA A 142 -3.65 -1.77 -14.20
N ALA A 143 -3.55 -0.70 -13.42
CA ALA A 143 -2.32 -0.39 -12.68
C ALA A 143 -2.13 -1.28 -11.45
N GLN A 144 -3.22 -1.74 -10.83
CA GLN A 144 -3.18 -2.59 -9.64
C GLN A 144 -2.68 -4.01 -9.95
N GLU A 145 -2.74 -4.42 -11.21
CA GLU A 145 -2.26 -5.71 -11.70
C GLU A 145 -0.80 -5.64 -12.22
N ASN A 146 -0.18 -4.46 -12.16
CA ASN A 146 1.16 -4.26 -12.72
C ASN A 146 2.24 -4.94 -11.86
N LYS A 147 2.93 -5.91 -12.46
CA LYS A 147 3.95 -6.72 -11.79
C LYS A 147 5.18 -5.89 -11.36
N ARG A 148 5.56 -4.85 -12.12
CA ARG A 148 6.69 -3.97 -11.77
C ARG A 148 6.37 -3.14 -10.53
N LEU A 149 5.16 -2.57 -10.46
CA LEU A 149 4.70 -1.84 -9.28
C LEU A 149 4.65 -2.75 -8.06
N LEU A 150 4.13 -3.97 -8.21
CA LEU A 150 4.07 -4.96 -7.13
C LEU A 150 5.47 -5.31 -6.63
N ALA A 151 6.40 -5.62 -7.52
CA ALA A 151 7.78 -5.95 -7.17
C ALA A 151 8.47 -4.79 -6.44
N PHE A 152 8.29 -3.56 -6.91
CA PHE A 152 8.83 -2.37 -6.28
C PHE A 152 8.26 -2.16 -4.85
N VAL A 153 6.94 -2.23 -4.68
CA VAL A 153 6.29 -2.08 -3.37
C VAL A 153 6.76 -3.17 -2.40
N GLN A 154 6.91 -4.40 -2.87
CA GLN A 154 7.41 -5.51 -2.04
C GLN A 154 8.88 -5.32 -1.64
N ALA A 155 9.73 -4.88 -2.55
CA ALA A 155 11.15 -4.64 -2.27
C ALA A 155 11.38 -3.51 -1.24
N GLN A 156 10.51 -2.50 -1.22
CA GLN A 156 10.57 -1.38 -0.26
C GLN A 156 9.93 -1.70 1.09
N THR A 157 9.29 -2.85 1.23
CA THR A 157 8.69 -3.25 2.51
C THR A 157 9.80 -3.78 3.44
N PRO A 158 9.91 -3.31 4.71
CA PRO A 158 11.07 -3.56 5.60
C PRO A 158 11.46 -5.02 5.80
N ASP A 159 10.59 -5.96 5.51
CA ASP A 159 10.83 -7.41 5.67
C ASP A 159 11.78 -8.00 4.62
N HIS A 160 11.98 -7.33 3.48
CA HIS A 160 12.92 -7.79 2.44
C HIS A 160 14.36 -7.32 2.67
N GLN A 161 14.55 -6.20 3.39
CA GLN A 161 15.90 -5.66 3.67
C GLN A 161 16.68 -6.52 4.67
N ASP A 162 16.00 -7.20 5.62
CA ASP A 162 16.66 -8.03 6.64
C ASP A 162 17.18 -9.39 6.08
N LYS A 163 16.63 -9.87 4.96
CA LYS A 163 17.09 -11.09 4.28
C LYS A 163 18.29 -10.85 3.36
N SER A 164 18.41 -9.66 2.77
CA SER A 164 19.55 -9.33 1.90
C SER A 164 20.83 -9.11 2.70
N SER A 165 20.73 -8.55 3.91
CA SER A 165 21.88 -8.30 4.78
C SER A 165 22.45 -9.58 5.42
N ARG A 166 21.66 -10.63 5.59
CA ARG A 166 22.11 -11.91 6.15
C ARG A 166 22.81 -12.82 5.15
N ASN A 167 22.57 -12.66 3.85
CA ASN A 167 23.22 -13.46 2.81
C ASN A 167 24.56 -12.86 2.34
N ALA A 168 24.88 -11.63 2.69
CA ALA A 168 26.15 -11.00 2.36
C ALA A 168 27.29 -11.28 3.38
N GLY A 169 26.99 -12.00 4.47
CA GLY A 169 27.92 -12.24 5.58
C GLY A 169 28.55 -13.65 5.66
N VAL A 170 28.33 -14.52 4.68
CA VAL A 170 28.91 -15.88 4.69
C VAL A 170 29.65 -16.12 3.36
N ALA A 171 30.78 -15.44 3.20
CA ALA A 171 31.81 -15.79 2.23
C ALA A 171 33.14 -15.21 2.73
N THR A 172 33.75 -15.90 3.67
CA THR A 172 35.20 -15.90 3.96
C THR A 172 35.58 -17.25 4.52
#